data_eece14a0f598c40d24b8c5d6f5f7b890
#
_entry.id   eece14a0f598c40d24b8c5d6f5f7b890
#
_cell.length_a   1.000
_cell.length_b   1.000
_cell.length_c   1.000
_cell.angle_alpha   90.00
_cell.angle_beta   90.00
_cell.angle_gamma   90.00
#
_symmetry.space_group_name_H-M   'P 1'
#
loop_
_entity.id
_entity.type
_entity.pdbx_description
1 polymer ?
#
loop_
_entity_poly.entity_id
_entity_poly.type
_entity_poly.pdbx_seq_one_letter_code
_entity_poly.pdbx_strand_id
1 'polypeptide(L)'
;NLQFPVSNFQTNNENTKQEIYVGVNPPEGEGWKQDQDTLDTWFSSALWTFSTLGWPKQTEDLAYFHPTDLMVTGREIIFQWVARMIIMSTYLVGEIPFKKVYFTGLLFDKEGRKMSKSLENIIDPVEMIEKYGADALRLSIVVGNTPGVDFKYYDEKIIGQRNFINKLWNISRFILSKLDAEERSKVEAEEIEKMDLQKVDKWVLGRLNEVIGKTGELLENYRLGLAVEELTNFVWHDLADWYLEIIKSQFSNDNVGADHDLPDYDVEQRNRDVQKILIFVLQNILILLHPFAPFVTEVIWEKLSNGKWGKLISQSWPEKFTEDFNQEQKEVKDIIFVVTQVRQALTDAGLQAQKNLELKLVFDEKDYNSDLLIEILNKMLRGQKKIERVDRLEDDLLKVTVDNIKIGINVDMNVLEEKKEREKKEIVDLKKYITSLSKRLENKQFVENAPKEVVEKEREKLAKAKERHSQLTMNNNL
;
A
#
# COMPACT_ATOMS: atom_id res chain seq x y z
N ASN A 1 -4.54 -48.89 23.93
CA ASN A 1 -5.71 -49.10 24.83
C ASN A 1 -5.76 -47.97 25.84
N LEU A 2 -6.23 -46.81 25.44
CA LEU A 2 -6.62 -45.74 26.35
C LEU A 2 -8.00 -46.12 26.88
N GLN A 3 -8.04 -46.78 28.02
CA GLN A 3 -9.26 -46.89 28.82
C GLN A 3 -9.45 -45.51 29.47
N PHE A 4 -10.39 -44.75 28.99
CA PHE A 4 -10.85 -43.57 29.72
C PHE A 4 -11.51 -44.11 31.02
N PRO A 5 -11.12 -43.59 32.20
CA PRO A 5 -11.82 -43.93 33.42
C PRO A 5 -13.28 -43.50 33.25
N VAL A 6 -14.19 -44.44 33.27
CA VAL A 6 -15.63 -44.18 33.36
C VAL A 6 -15.81 -43.51 34.72
N SER A 7 -15.80 -42.21 34.81
CA SER A 7 -16.16 -41.49 36.01
C SER A 7 -17.69 -41.65 36.15
N ASN A 8 -18.12 -42.48 37.10
CA ASN A 8 -19.52 -42.53 37.54
C ASN A 8 -19.88 -41.14 38.09
N PHE A 9 -20.44 -40.27 37.28
CA PHE A 9 -21.11 -39.08 37.75
C PHE A 9 -22.39 -39.49 38.43
N GLN A 10 -22.33 -39.68 39.76
CA GLN A 10 -23.52 -39.81 40.60
C GLN A 10 -24.10 -38.37 40.73
N THR A 11 -25.15 -38.08 39.98
CA THR A 11 -26.03 -36.96 40.32
C THR A 11 -26.80 -37.38 41.59
N ASN A 12 -26.50 -36.72 42.70
CA ASN A 12 -27.23 -36.89 43.97
C ASN A 12 -28.66 -36.33 43.81
N ASN A 13 -29.50 -37.05 43.14
CA ASN A 13 -30.95 -36.96 43.27
C ASN A 13 -31.41 -38.27 43.88
N GLU A 14 -31.80 -38.23 45.15
CA GLU A 14 -32.03 -39.41 46.02
C GLU A 14 -33.12 -40.41 45.57
N ASN A 15 -33.71 -40.26 44.36
CA ASN A 15 -34.83 -41.08 43.93
C ASN A 15 -34.72 -41.80 42.56
N THR A 16 -33.63 -41.62 41.79
CA THR A 16 -33.41 -42.47 40.60
C THR A 16 -31.91 -42.54 40.31
N LYS A 17 -31.29 -43.70 40.56
CA LYS A 17 -29.95 -44.04 40.06
C LYS A 17 -30.07 -44.25 38.52
N GLN A 18 -29.90 -43.22 37.72
CA GLN A 18 -29.68 -43.37 36.29
C GLN A 18 -28.21 -43.69 36.07
N GLU A 19 -27.94 -44.87 35.53
CA GLU A 19 -26.60 -45.19 35.02
C GLU A 19 -26.45 -44.58 33.64
N ILE A 20 -25.34 -43.82 33.44
CA ILE A 20 -24.98 -43.21 32.16
C ILE A 20 -23.81 -44.01 31.60
N TYR A 21 -23.96 -44.49 30.38
CA TYR A 21 -22.91 -45.15 29.61
C TYR A 21 -22.46 -44.24 28.49
N VAL A 22 -21.15 -44.03 28.32
CA VAL A 22 -20.54 -43.31 27.21
C VAL A 22 -19.57 -44.26 26.51
N GLY A 23 -19.83 -44.59 25.25
CA GLY A 23 -18.98 -45.49 24.48
C GLY A 23 -19.29 -45.47 23.00
N VAL A 24 -18.38 -46.03 22.19
CA VAL A 24 -18.53 -46.14 20.72
C VAL A 24 -19.59 -47.17 20.33
N ASN A 25 -19.69 -48.24 21.11
CA ASN A 25 -20.65 -49.31 20.90
C ASN A 25 -21.76 -49.24 21.94
N PRO A 26 -22.97 -49.69 21.64
CA PRO A 26 -24.02 -49.81 22.64
C PRO A 26 -23.56 -50.66 23.83
N PRO A 27 -23.97 -50.33 25.07
CA PRO A 27 -23.69 -51.17 26.23
C PRO A 27 -24.41 -52.49 26.13
N GLU A 28 -23.83 -53.55 26.74
CA GLU A 28 -24.47 -54.84 26.84
C GLU A 28 -25.59 -54.84 27.91
N GLY A 29 -26.68 -55.60 27.66
CA GLY A 29 -27.79 -55.70 28.57
C GLY A 29 -29.03 -54.94 28.15
N GLU A 30 -30.16 -55.27 28.81
CA GLU A 30 -31.46 -54.64 28.53
C GLU A 30 -31.63 -53.37 29.39
N GLY A 31 -32.51 -52.46 28.92
CA GLY A 31 -32.88 -51.23 29.65
C GLY A 31 -32.12 -49.97 29.25
N TRP A 32 -31.14 -50.07 28.40
CA TRP A 32 -30.43 -48.91 27.89
C TRP A 32 -31.22 -48.15 26.82
N LYS A 33 -31.22 -46.83 26.89
CA LYS A 33 -31.82 -45.94 25.89
C LYS A 33 -30.78 -44.93 25.42
N GLN A 34 -30.59 -44.91 24.11
CA GLN A 34 -29.69 -43.90 23.50
C GLN A 34 -30.31 -42.52 23.65
N ASP A 35 -29.47 -41.54 24.01
CA ASP A 35 -29.86 -40.14 24.00
C ASP A 35 -30.21 -39.72 22.57
N GLN A 36 -31.32 -38.99 22.40
CA GLN A 36 -31.79 -38.50 21.12
C GLN A 36 -31.15 -37.18 20.72
N ASP A 37 -30.57 -36.46 21.67
CA ASP A 37 -29.92 -35.18 21.41
C ASP A 37 -28.53 -35.40 20.80
N THR A 38 -28.11 -34.42 19.99
CA THR A 38 -26.77 -34.35 19.43
C THR A 38 -25.97 -33.27 20.17
N LEU A 39 -24.66 -33.44 20.22
CA LEU A 39 -23.79 -32.41 20.77
C LEU A 39 -23.86 -31.15 19.93
N ASP A 40 -23.73 -29.98 20.60
CA ASP A 40 -23.66 -28.68 19.96
C ASP A 40 -22.45 -28.59 18.99
N THR A 41 -22.65 -27.89 17.88
CA THR A 41 -21.61 -27.61 16.89
C THR A 41 -20.32 -27.06 17.53
N TRP A 42 -20.46 -26.22 18.56
CA TRP A 42 -19.32 -25.68 19.30
C TRP A 42 -18.52 -26.73 20.09
N PHE A 43 -19.08 -27.90 20.38
CA PHE A 43 -18.36 -28.99 21.01
C PHE A 43 -17.27 -29.54 20.09
N SER A 44 -17.65 -29.94 18.87
CA SER A 44 -16.70 -30.43 17.87
C SER A 44 -15.71 -29.35 17.42
N SER A 45 -16.19 -28.11 17.31
CA SER A 45 -15.33 -26.96 17.00
C SER A 45 -14.26 -26.72 18.07
N ALA A 46 -14.57 -27.00 19.34
CA ALA A 46 -13.62 -26.87 20.44
C ALA A 46 -12.49 -27.93 20.41
N LEU A 47 -12.70 -29.03 19.72
CA LEU A 47 -11.71 -30.11 19.57
C LEU A 47 -10.80 -29.91 18.34
N TRP A 48 -11.11 -28.95 17.49
CA TRP A 48 -10.53 -28.82 16.15
C TRP A 48 -9.00 -28.80 16.12
N THR A 49 -8.37 -28.10 17.06
CA THR A 49 -6.89 -27.90 17.10
C THR A 49 -6.08 -29.18 17.27
N PHE A 50 -6.68 -30.27 17.74
CA PHE A 50 -6.01 -31.54 17.96
C PHE A 50 -6.73 -32.74 17.34
N SER A 51 -8.07 -32.70 17.24
CA SER A 51 -8.83 -33.84 16.68
C SER A 51 -8.54 -34.04 15.18
N THR A 52 -8.34 -32.95 14.43
CA THR A 52 -7.98 -33.00 13.00
C THR A 52 -6.57 -33.52 12.75
N LEU A 53 -5.71 -33.49 13.77
CA LEU A 53 -4.34 -33.99 13.73
C LEU A 53 -4.22 -35.46 14.19
N GLY A 54 -5.37 -36.15 14.38
CA GLY A 54 -5.44 -37.57 14.63
C GLY A 54 -5.59 -37.97 16.10
N TRP A 55 -5.73 -37.03 17.05
CA TRP A 55 -6.04 -37.35 18.43
C TRP A 55 -7.28 -38.23 18.54
N PRO A 56 -7.34 -39.27 19.42
CA PRO A 56 -6.44 -39.54 20.56
C PRO A 56 -5.16 -40.35 20.22
N LYS A 57 -4.86 -40.61 18.97
CA LYS A 57 -3.60 -41.26 18.57
C LYS A 57 -2.47 -40.26 18.64
N GLN A 58 -1.29 -40.75 19.03
CA GLN A 58 -0.05 -39.98 18.97
C GLN A 58 0.48 -40.04 17.54
N THR A 59 0.10 -39.09 16.70
CA THR A 59 0.53 -38.96 15.31
C THR A 59 1.69 -38.00 15.16
N GLU A 60 2.46 -38.12 14.09
CA GLU A 60 3.53 -37.17 13.72
C GLU A 60 2.97 -35.77 13.52
N ASP A 61 1.79 -35.65 12.88
CA ASP A 61 1.10 -34.37 12.67
C ASP A 61 0.72 -33.71 14.01
N LEU A 62 0.21 -34.49 14.98
CA LEU A 62 -0.10 -33.95 16.30
C LEU A 62 1.15 -33.45 17.01
N ALA A 63 2.25 -34.19 16.95
CA ALA A 63 3.51 -33.79 17.57
C ALA A 63 4.15 -32.56 16.90
N TYR A 64 3.92 -32.35 15.61
CA TYR A 64 4.50 -31.24 14.86
C TYR A 64 3.65 -29.97 14.87
N PHE A 65 2.32 -30.09 14.66
CA PHE A 65 1.44 -28.93 14.47
C PHE A 65 0.71 -28.49 15.75
N HIS A 66 0.78 -29.22 16.84
CA HIS A 66 0.18 -28.83 18.11
C HIS A 66 1.27 -28.56 19.16
N PRO A 67 1.28 -27.38 19.79
CA PRO A 67 0.38 -26.23 19.63
C PRO A 67 0.60 -25.47 18.32
N THR A 68 -0.48 -24.96 17.75
CA THR A 68 -0.46 -24.12 16.55
C THR A 68 0.24 -22.76 16.85
N ASP A 69 0.98 -22.20 15.90
CA ASP A 69 1.65 -20.92 16.09
C ASP A 69 0.69 -19.75 16.11
N LEU A 70 -0.29 -19.73 15.19
CA LEU A 70 -1.23 -18.64 15.03
C LEU A 70 -2.65 -19.14 14.76
N MET A 71 -3.59 -18.73 15.59
CA MET A 71 -5.02 -18.90 15.37
C MET A 71 -5.61 -17.60 14.82
N VAL A 72 -6.32 -17.66 13.69
CA VAL A 72 -6.97 -16.50 13.07
C VAL A 72 -8.48 -16.66 13.14
N THR A 73 -9.19 -15.68 13.72
CA THR A 73 -10.65 -15.73 13.87
C THR A 73 -11.26 -14.35 14.04
N GLY A 74 -12.59 -14.24 13.92
CA GLY A 74 -13.34 -13.06 14.29
C GLY A 74 -13.41 -12.87 15.81
N ARG A 75 -13.37 -11.62 16.28
CA ARG A 75 -13.43 -11.31 17.71
C ARG A 75 -14.75 -11.71 18.37
N GLU A 76 -15.83 -11.78 17.61
CA GLU A 76 -17.18 -12.07 18.11
C GLU A 76 -17.37 -13.51 18.61
N ILE A 77 -16.45 -14.42 18.22
CA ILE A 77 -16.49 -15.82 18.62
C ILE A 77 -15.38 -16.23 19.60
N ILE A 78 -14.84 -15.27 20.35
CA ILE A 78 -13.82 -15.55 21.37
C ILE A 78 -14.34 -16.56 22.39
N PHE A 79 -15.52 -16.33 22.97
CA PHE A 79 -16.07 -17.21 24.00
C PHE A 79 -16.59 -18.53 23.44
N GLN A 80 -17.25 -18.48 22.28
CA GLN A 80 -17.84 -19.66 21.68
C GLN A 80 -16.80 -20.62 21.12
N TRP A 81 -15.67 -20.11 20.64
CA TRP A 81 -14.67 -20.94 19.97
C TRP A 81 -13.29 -20.90 20.63
N VAL A 82 -12.66 -19.75 20.73
CA VAL A 82 -11.28 -19.63 21.24
C VAL A 82 -11.16 -20.13 22.68
N ALA A 83 -12.02 -19.65 23.58
CA ALA A 83 -12.01 -20.07 24.98
C ALA A 83 -12.31 -21.57 25.13
N ARG A 84 -13.25 -22.10 24.36
CA ARG A 84 -13.58 -23.52 24.37
C ARG A 84 -12.45 -24.40 23.85
N MET A 85 -11.73 -23.99 22.79
CA MET A 85 -10.54 -24.70 22.32
C MET A 85 -9.46 -24.75 23.40
N ILE A 86 -9.22 -23.64 24.11
CA ILE A 86 -8.25 -23.60 25.22
C ILE A 86 -8.66 -24.58 26.33
N ILE A 87 -9.93 -24.56 26.75
CA ILE A 87 -10.44 -25.43 27.80
C ILE A 87 -10.31 -26.91 27.39
N MET A 88 -10.77 -27.26 26.20
CA MET A 88 -10.80 -28.66 25.74
C MET A 88 -9.39 -29.19 25.49
N SER A 89 -8.50 -28.40 24.88
CA SER A 89 -7.12 -28.81 24.67
C SER A 89 -6.36 -28.98 25.99
N THR A 90 -6.48 -28.03 26.91
CA THR A 90 -5.84 -28.11 28.22
C THR A 90 -6.36 -29.32 29.02
N TYR A 91 -7.66 -29.61 28.94
CA TYR A 91 -8.27 -30.75 29.66
C TYR A 91 -7.90 -32.11 29.03
N LEU A 92 -7.93 -32.25 27.70
CA LEU A 92 -7.77 -33.52 27.00
C LEU A 92 -6.33 -33.82 26.58
N VAL A 93 -5.56 -32.80 26.22
CA VAL A 93 -4.18 -32.93 25.73
C VAL A 93 -3.16 -32.48 26.77
N GLY A 94 -3.56 -31.61 27.71
CA GLY A 94 -2.68 -31.07 28.75
C GLY A 94 -1.89 -29.83 28.32
N GLU A 95 -2.22 -29.24 27.15
CA GLU A 95 -1.45 -28.16 26.57
C GLU A 95 -2.36 -27.07 25.97
N ILE A 96 -1.88 -25.81 25.99
CA ILE A 96 -2.56 -24.67 25.34
C ILE A 96 -2.47 -24.85 23.81
N PRO A 97 -3.58 -24.72 23.06
CA PRO A 97 -3.65 -25.17 21.65
C PRO A 97 -2.95 -24.24 20.66
N PHE A 98 -2.63 -23.01 21.01
CA PHE A 98 -1.99 -22.04 20.11
C PHE A 98 -1.21 -20.98 20.90
N LYS A 99 -0.14 -20.46 20.29
CA LYS A 99 0.73 -19.45 20.90
C LYS A 99 0.15 -18.04 20.83
N LYS A 100 -0.53 -17.72 19.72
CA LYS A 100 -1.10 -16.39 19.45
C LYS A 100 -2.47 -16.50 18.82
N VAL A 101 -3.32 -15.48 19.04
CA VAL A 101 -4.62 -15.34 18.39
C VAL A 101 -4.66 -14.00 17.67
N TYR A 102 -4.92 -14.03 16.37
CA TYR A 102 -5.11 -12.85 15.55
C TYR A 102 -6.60 -12.64 15.29
N PHE A 103 -7.12 -11.50 15.71
CA PHE A 103 -8.53 -11.17 15.51
C PHE A 103 -8.70 -10.33 14.24
N THR A 104 -9.59 -10.78 13.36
CA THR A 104 -10.05 -10.00 12.21
C THR A 104 -11.23 -9.12 12.62
N GLY A 105 -11.34 -7.95 11.98
CA GLY A 105 -12.56 -7.15 12.02
C GLY A 105 -13.67 -7.75 11.15
N LEU A 106 -14.89 -7.31 11.39
CA LEU A 106 -16.04 -7.61 10.54
C LEU A 106 -16.10 -6.63 9.37
N LEU A 107 -16.56 -7.15 8.24
CA LEU A 107 -16.81 -6.36 7.05
C LEU A 107 -18.26 -5.85 7.05
N PHE A 108 -18.43 -4.54 6.94
CA PHE A 108 -19.72 -3.85 6.86
C PHE A 108 -19.94 -3.32 5.44
N ASP A 109 -21.20 -3.10 5.08
CA ASP A 109 -21.54 -2.39 3.85
C ASP A 109 -21.15 -0.89 3.94
N LYS A 110 -21.34 -0.17 2.84
CA LYS A 110 -20.99 1.27 2.79
C LYS A 110 -21.80 2.12 3.77
N GLU A 111 -23.01 1.70 4.11
CA GLU A 111 -23.87 2.33 5.12
C GLU A 111 -23.46 1.98 6.56
N GLY A 112 -22.55 1.02 6.73
CA GLY A 112 -22.09 0.56 8.05
C GLY A 112 -23.01 -0.49 8.69
N ARG A 113 -23.79 -1.22 7.90
CA ARG A 113 -24.64 -2.32 8.36
C ARG A 113 -23.89 -3.64 8.19
N LYS A 114 -24.05 -4.55 9.14
CA LYS A 114 -23.50 -5.91 9.02
C LYS A 114 -24.09 -6.62 7.79
N MET A 115 -23.23 -7.24 6.98
CA MET A 115 -23.66 -8.01 5.82
C MET A 115 -24.42 -9.25 6.25
N SER A 116 -25.63 -9.46 5.69
CA SER A 116 -26.46 -10.62 5.95
C SER A 116 -27.32 -10.95 4.74
N LYS A 117 -27.69 -12.24 4.60
CA LYS A 117 -28.60 -12.68 3.53
C LYS A 117 -29.97 -12.00 3.62
N SER A 118 -30.46 -11.75 4.84
CA SER A 118 -31.75 -11.12 5.08
C SER A 118 -31.82 -9.63 4.70
N LEU A 119 -30.65 -8.96 4.62
CA LEU A 119 -30.55 -7.55 4.20
C LEU A 119 -30.14 -7.41 2.72
N GLU A 120 -29.91 -8.52 2.03
CA GLU A 120 -29.50 -8.56 0.62
C GLU A 120 -28.28 -7.64 0.31
N ASN A 121 -27.43 -7.41 1.33
CA ASN A 121 -26.26 -6.54 1.24
C ASN A 121 -24.94 -7.32 1.23
N ILE A 122 -25.00 -8.64 0.97
CA ILE A 122 -23.81 -9.48 0.84
C ILE A 122 -23.15 -9.18 -0.51
N ILE A 123 -21.85 -8.94 -0.46
CA ILE A 123 -21.03 -8.73 -1.65
C ILE A 123 -20.35 -10.06 -1.98
N ASP A 124 -20.58 -10.55 -3.20
CA ASP A 124 -19.93 -11.77 -3.69
C ASP A 124 -18.47 -11.46 -4.07
N PRO A 125 -17.49 -12.08 -3.40
CA PRO A 125 -16.08 -11.91 -3.76
C PRO A 125 -15.77 -12.30 -5.21
N VAL A 126 -16.49 -13.27 -5.78
CA VAL A 126 -16.25 -13.73 -7.15
C VAL A 126 -16.60 -12.63 -8.15
N GLU A 127 -17.74 -11.96 -7.99
CA GLU A 127 -18.13 -10.81 -8.82
C GLU A 127 -17.10 -9.69 -8.72
N MET A 128 -16.55 -9.45 -7.52
CA MET A 128 -15.51 -8.43 -7.33
C MET A 128 -14.19 -8.80 -8.01
N ILE A 129 -13.83 -10.09 -7.99
CA ILE A 129 -12.65 -10.61 -8.69
C ILE A 129 -12.81 -10.44 -10.20
N GLU A 130 -13.97 -10.77 -10.74
CA GLU A 130 -14.25 -10.58 -12.17
C GLU A 130 -14.19 -9.12 -12.60
N LYS A 131 -14.70 -8.21 -11.77
CA LYS A 131 -14.78 -6.79 -12.06
C LYS A 131 -13.44 -6.03 -11.87
N TYR A 132 -12.68 -6.38 -10.84
CA TYR A 132 -11.52 -5.59 -10.41
C TYR A 132 -10.20 -6.36 -10.38
N GLY A 133 -10.24 -7.69 -10.41
CA GLY A 133 -9.10 -8.57 -10.27
C GLY A 133 -8.87 -9.03 -8.82
N ALA A 134 -8.36 -10.26 -8.68
CA ALA A 134 -8.15 -10.90 -7.38
C ALA A 134 -7.15 -10.13 -6.49
N ASP A 135 -6.04 -9.67 -7.04
CA ASP A 135 -5.02 -8.94 -6.28
C ASP A 135 -5.54 -7.59 -5.76
N ALA A 136 -6.37 -6.89 -6.55
CA ALA A 136 -6.99 -5.64 -6.11
C ALA A 136 -7.95 -5.86 -4.94
N LEU A 137 -8.76 -6.92 -4.98
CA LEU A 137 -9.63 -7.29 -3.87
C LEU A 137 -8.82 -7.64 -2.62
N ARG A 138 -7.80 -8.51 -2.76
CA ARG A 138 -6.92 -8.91 -1.65
C ARG A 138 -6.27 -7.71 -0.95
N LEU A 139 -5.66 -6.82 -1.72
CA LEU A 139 -5.05 -5.59 -1.21
C LEU A 139 -6.08 -4.68 -0.51
N SER A 140 -7.28 -4.55 -1.07
CA SER A 140 -8.33 -3.70 -0.50
C SER A 140 -8.82 -4.18 0.88
N ILE A 141 -8.72 -5.48 1.15
CA ILE A 141 -9.07 -6.06 2.46
C ILE A 141 -7.97 -5.80 3.49
N VAL A 142 -6.71 -5.67 3.06
CA VAL A 142 -5.56 -5.52 3.96
C VAL A 142 -5.24 -4.05 4.23
N VAL A 143 -5.17 -3.21 3.19
CA VAL A 143 -4.78 -1.80 3.29
C VAL A 143 -5.73 -1.00 4.17
N GLY A 144 -5.17 -0.20 5.07
CA GLY A 144 -5.94 0.66 5.99
C GLY A 144 -6.72 -0.09 7.07
N ASN A 145 -6.50 -1.39 7.22
CA ASN A 145 -7.18 -2.19 8.24
C ASN A 145 -6.24 -2.47 9.42
N THR A 146 -6.83 -2.36 10.61
CA THR A 146 -6.17 -2.66 11.89
C THR A 146 -6.72 -3.97 12.44
N PRO A 147 -5.89 -4.86 13.02
CA PRO A 147 -6.37 -6.09 13.64
C PRO A 147 -7.50 -5.86 14.62
N GLY A 148 -8.58 -6.65 14.52
CA GLY A 148 -9.74 -6.59 15.41
C GLY A 148 -10.66 -5.38 15.23
N VAL A 149 -10.39 -4.48 14.30
CA VAL A 149 -11.22 -3.32 13.99
C VAL A 149 -12.10 -3.59 12.79
N ASP A 150 -13.39 -3.31 12.93
CA ASP A 150 -14.36 -3.46 11.84
C ASP A 150 -14.11 -2.44 10.73
N PHE A 151 -14.37 -2.80 9.49
CA PHE A 151 -14.14 -1.94 8.36
C PHE A 151 -15.30 -1.97 7.36
N LYS A 152 -15.44 -0.90 6.60
CA LYS A 152 -16.49 -0.77 5.60
C LYS A 152 -15.98 -1.13 4.22
N TYR A 153 -16.83 -1.80 3.48
CA TYR A 153 -16.64 -2.02 2.06
C TYR A 153 -17.14 -0.81 1.26
N TYR A 154 -16.36 -0.40 0.28
CA TYR A 154 -16.76 0.53 -0.79
C TYR A 154 -15.89 0.32 -2.03
N ASP A 155 -16.50 0.46 -3.20
CA ASP A 155 -15.86 0.16 -4.49
C ASP A 155 -14.60 0.98 -4.73
N GLU A 156 -14.56 2.24 -4.27
CA GLU A 156 -13.44 3.16 -4.45
C GLU A 156 -12.15 2.62 -3.84
N LYS A 157 -12.25 1.86 -2.75
CA LYS A 157 -11.10 1.23 -2.09
C LYS A 157 -10.48 0.16 -3.00
N ILE A 158 -11.31 -0.67 -3.65
CA ILE A 158 -10.82 -1.70 -4.59
C ILE A 158 -10.27 -1.03 -5.86
N ILE A 159 -10.94 0.00 -6.37
CA ILE A 159 -10.49 0.77 -7.54
C ILE A 159 -9.10 1.38 -7.27
N GLY A 160 -8.87 1.92 -6.08
CA GLY A 160 -7.56 2.42 -5.66
C GLY A 160 -6.48 1.34 -5.76
N GLN A 161 -6.76 0.14 -5.25
CA GLN A 161 -5.80 -0.97 -5.31
C GLN A 161 -5.63 -1.51 -6.75
N ARG A 162 -6.67 -1.55 -7.56
CA ARG A 162 -6.55 -1.88 -8.98
C ARG A 162 -5.62 -0.89 -9.71
N ASN A 163 -5.73 0.39 -9.39
CA ASN A 163 -4.85 1.41 -9.97
C ASN A 163 -3.39 1.19 -9.54
N PHE A 164 -3.15 0.79 -8.30
CA PHE A 164 -1.81 0.39 -7.84
C PHE A 164 -1.28 -0.82 -8.61
N ILE A 165 -2.07 -1.88 -8.77
CA ILE A 165 -1.68 -3.06 -9.57
C ILE A 165 -1.34 -2.66 -11.02
N ASN A 166 -2.15 -1.80 -11.63
CA ASN A 166 -1.88 -1.28 -12.97
C ASN A 166 -0.58 -0.44 -13.01
N LYS A 167 -0.31 0.36 -11.97
CA LYS A 167 0.94 1.12 -11.87
C LYS A 167 2.13 0.18 -11.76
N LEU A 168 2.07 -0.83 -10.88
CA LEU A 168 3.12 -1.86 -10.73
C LEU A 168 3.39 -2.58 -12.07
N TRP A 169 2.33 -2.99 -12.78
CA TRP A 169 2.45 -3.60 -14.09
C TRP A 169 3.16 -2.69 -15.10
N ASN A 170 2.78 -1.41 -15.15
CA ASN A 170 3.39 -0.46 -16.08
C ASN A 170 4.84 -0.16 -15.74
N ILE A 171 5.19 -0.03 -14.45
CA ILE A 171 6.57 0.09 -13.96
C ILE A 171 7.38 -1.12 -14.42
N SER A 172 6.89 -2.32 -14.15
CA SER A 172 7.58 -3.56 -14.52
C SER A 172 7.76 -3.68 -16.01
N ARG A 173 6.74 -3.33 -16.81
CA ARG A 173 6.84 -3.31 -18.27
C ARG A 173 7.87 -2.31 -18.77
N PHE A 174 7.95 -1.12 -18.16
CA PHE A 174 8.97 -0.12 -18.48
C PHE A 174 10.37 -0.68 -18.16
N ILE A 175 10.58 -1.20 -16.96
CA ILE A 175 11.85 -1.81 -16.57
C ILE A 175 12.24 -2.90 -17.55
N LEU A 176 11.36 -3.88 -17.80
CA LEU A 176 11.61 -4.99 -18.72
C LEU A 176 11.96 -4.53 -20.15
N SER A 177 11.43 -3.38 -20.59
CA SER A 177 11.75 -2.81 -21.92
C SER A 177 13.16 -2.20 -21.99
N LYS A 178 13.81 -1.99 -20.85
CA LYS A 178 15.15 -1.43 -20.72
C LYS A 178 16.23 -2.47 -20.43
N LEU A 179 15.81 -3.71 -20.19
CA LEU A 179 16.70 -4.82 -19.88
C LEU A 179 17.00 -5.63 -21.14
N ASP A 180 18.26 -5.98 -21.32
CA ASP A 180 18.66 -6.91 -22.35
C ASP A 180 18.16 -8.32 -22.00
N ALA A 181 17.49 -8.96 -22.95
CA ALA A 181 16.83 -10.24 -22.68
C ALA A 181 17.81 -11.37 -22.30
N GLU A 182 19.04 -11.28 -22.76
CA GLU A 182 20.11 -12.27 -22.52
C GLU A 182 20.79 -12.08 -21.15
N GLU A 183 20.79 -10.85 -20.62
CA GLU A 183 21.46 -10.49 -19.36
C GLU A 183 20.55 -10.53 -18.12
N ARG A 184 19.30 -10.98 -18.26
CA ARG A 184 18.35 -11.08 -17.15
C ARG A 184 18.75 -12.24 -16.21
N SER A 185 19.73 -12.01 -15.36
CA SER A 185 20.10 -12.88 -14.23
C SER A 185 19.57 -12.30 -12.93
N LYS A 186 19.37 -13.17 -11.93
CA LYS A 186 19.08 -12.72 -10.57
C LYS A 186 20.30 -11.96 -10.07
N VAL A 187 20.10 -10.80 -9.46
CA VAL A 187 21.16 -9.95 -8.94
C VAL A 187 21.20 -10.10 -7.42
N GLU A 188 22.35 -10.40 -6.88
CA GLU A 188 22.56 -10.53 -5.43
C GLU A 188 23.10 -9.22 -4.84
N ALA A 189 22.91 -9.02 -3.54
CA ALA A 189 23.30 -7.79 -2.85
C ALA A 189 24.80 -7.49 -2.98
N GLU A 190 25.64 -8.53 -2.92
CA GLU A 190 27.10 -8.42 -3.04
C GLU A 190 27.56 -7.94 -4.43
N GLU A 191 26.74 -8.11 -5.45
CA GLU A 191 27.03 -7.53 -6.78
C GLU A 191 26.76 -6.03 -6.76
N ILE A 192 25.67 -5.59 -6.13
CA ILE A 192 25.33 -4.17 -5.98
C ILE A 192 26.40 -3.44 -5.17
N GLU A 193 26.85 -4.01 -4.06
CA GLU A 193 27.87 -3.42 -3.17
C GLU A 193 29.23 -3.18 -3.87
N LYS A 194 29.52 -3.88 -4.96
CA LYS A 194 30.75 -3.73 -5.75
C LYS A 194 30.68 -2.72 -6.88
N MET A 195 29.49 -2.13 -7.13
CA MET A 195 29.29 -1.18 -8.21
C MET A 195 29.71 0.24 -7.83
N ASP A 196 30.12 1.01 -8.81
CA ASP A 196 30.28 2.47 -8.64
C ASP A 196 28.91 3.14 -8.75
N LEU A 197 28.24 3.30 -7.58
CA LEU A 197 26.89 3.78 -7.47
C LEU A 197 26.84 5.32 -7.45
N GLN A 198 26.00 5.91 -8.29
CA GLN A 198 25.67 7.33 -8.20
C GLN A 198 24.79 7.61 -6.96
N LYS A 199 24.76 8.87 -6.50
CA LYS A 199 23.98 9.26 -5.32
C LYS A 199 22.49 8.89 -5.40
N VAL A 200 21.90 8.98 -6.59
CA VAL A 200 20.49 8.58 -6.82
C VAL A 200 20.29 7.08 -6.68
N ASP A 201 21.28 6.28 -7.09
CA ASP A 201 21.24 4.82 -6.95
C ASP A 201 21.35 4.44 -5.47
N LYS A 202 22.31 5.03 -4.77
CA LYS A 202 22.46 4.85 -3.32
C LYS A 202 21.20 5.23 -2.57
N TRP A 203 20.54 6.33 -2.99
CA TRP A 203 19.26 6.73 -2.41
C TRP A 203 18.16 5.67 -2.58
N VAL A 204 17.89 5.20 -3.81
CA VAL A 204 16.82 4.22 -4.04
C VAL A 204 17.12 2.88 -3.38
N LEU A 205 18.38 2.46 -3.36
CA LEU A 205 18.82 1.24 -2.68
C LEU A 205 18.71 1.37 -1.16
N GLY A 206 19.11 2.50 -0.58
CA GLY A 206 18.92 2.79 0.83
C GLY A 206 17.44 2.81 1.23
N ARG A 207 16.57 3.42 0.41
CA ARG A 207 15.12 3.36 0.62
C ARG A 207 14.58 1.94 0.55
N LEU A 208 15.03 1.13 -0.43
CA LEU A 208 14.66 -0.28 -0.50
C LEU A 208 15.08 -1.03 0.77
N ASN A 209 16.29 -0.80 1.25
CA ASN A 209 16.80 -1.41 2.47
C ASN A 209 15.96 -1.06 3.72
N GLU A 210 15.54 0.20 3.85
CA GLU A 210 14.59 0.62 4.89
C GLU A 210 13.24 -0.10 4.75
N VAL A 211 12.70 -0.19 3.52
CA VAL A 211 11.43 -0.85 3.23
C VAL A 211 11.46 -2.33 3.54
N ILE A 212 12.54 -3.04 3.17
CA ILE A 212 12.75 -4.46 3.52
C ILE A 212 12.66 -4.64 5.04
N GLY A 213 13.43 -3.85 5.79
CA GLY A 213 13.46 -3.96 7.24
C GLY A 213 12.14 -3.58 7.89
N LYS A 214 11.53 -2.49 7.45
CA LYS A 214 10.26 -2.01 8.01
C LYS A 214 9.10 -2.95 7.70
N THR A 215 9.05 -3.48 6.48
CA THR A 215 8.04 -4.46 6.10
C THR A 215 8.17 -5.74 6.92
N GLY A 216 9.40 -6.25 7.11
CA GLY A 216 9.65 -7.40 7.97
C GLY A 216 9.19 -7.17 9.41
N GLU A 217 9.58 -6.04 10.03
CA GLU A 217 9.13 -5.65 11.38
C GLU A 217 7.61 -5.59 11.49
N LEU A 218 6.95 -4.98 10.50
CA LEU A 218 5.49 -4.83 10.50
C LEU A 218 4.78 -6.18 10.37
N LEU A 219 5.30 -7.09 9.55
CA LEU A 219 4.75 -8.45 9.40
C LEU A 219 4.92 -9.28 10.68
N GLU A 220 6.09 -9.25 11.31
CA GLU A 220 6.34 -9.92 12.60
C GLU A 220 5.39 -9.44 13.70
N ASN A 221 4.97 -8.17 13.64
CA ASN A 221 4.01 -7.56 14.54
C ASN A 221 2.55 -7.64 14.04
N TYR A 222 2.27 -8.40 12.99
CA TYR A 222 0.95 -8.55 12.38
C TYR A 222 0.29 -7.23 11.92
N ARG A 223 1.09 -6.23 11.56
CA ARG A 223 0.64 -4.94 11.03
C ARG A 223 0.54 -4.96 9.50
N LEU A 224 -0.24 -5.89 8.97
CA LEU A 224 -0.31 -6.18 7.52
C LEU A 224 -0.67 -4.95 6.68
N GLY A 225 -1.63 -4.14 7.14
CA GLY A 225 -2.06 -2.93 6.43
C GLY A 225 -0.93 -1.92 6.26
N LEU A 226 -0.17 -1.66 7.35
CA LEU A 226 0.96 -0.74 7.31
C LEU A 226 2.12 -1.28 6.46
N ALA A 227 2.33 -2.60 6.44
CA ALA A 227 3.34 -3.22 5.57
C ALA A 227 3.04 -2.97 4.09
N VAL A 228 1.78 -3.14 3.66
CA VAL A 228 1.37 -2.84 2.28
C VAL A 228 1.44 -1.35 1.97
N GLU A 229 1.11 -0.48 2.91
CA GLU A 229 1.22 0.98 2.72
C GLU A 229 2.67 1.41 2.50
N GLU A 230 3.62 0.88 3.28
CA GLU A 230 5.05 1.12 3.10
C GLU A 230 5.52 0.68 1.70
N LEU A 231 5.15 -0.54 1.29
CA LEU A 231 5.48 -1.07 -0.04
C LEU A 231 4.86 -0.24 -1.17
N THR A 232 3.60 0.15 -1.01
CA THR A 232 2.89 0.95 -2.01
C THR A 232 3.53 2.32 -2.16
N ASN A 233 3.89 2.96 -1.05
CA ASN A 233 4.55 4.26 -1.05
C ASN A 233 5.92 4.21 -1.75
N PHE A 234 6.73 3.20 -1.44
CA PHE A 234 8.01 3.02 -2.11
C PHE A 234 7.86 2.81 -3.62
N VAL A 235 6.98 1.89 -4.03
CA VAL A 235 6.79 1.56 -5.46
C VAL A 235 6.23 2.76 -6.22
N TRP A 236 5.26 3.46 -5.65
CA TRP A 236 4.57 4.55 -6.35
C TRP A 236 5.41 5.81 -6.36
N HIS A 237 5.90 6.23 -5.20
CA HIS A 237 6.56 7.52 -5.05
C HIS A 237 8.08 7.41 -5.25
N ASP A 238 8.78 6.64 -4.42
CA ASP A 238 10.24 6.61 -4.49
C ASP A 238 10.74 6.03 -5.82
N LEU A 239 10.22 4.86 -6.22
CA LEU A 239 10.66 4.22 -7.45
C LEU A 239 10.08 4.90 -8.70
N ALA A 240 8.73 5.00 -8.81
CA ALA A 240 8.12 5.39 -10.07
C ALA A 240 8.13 6.89 -10.32
N ASP A 241 7.78 7.71 -9.30
CA ASP A 241 7.65 9.14 -9.50
C ASP A 241 9.02 9.86 -9.46
N TRP A 242 10.06 9.22 -8.86
CA TRP A 242 11.39 9.80 -8.75
C TRP A 242 12.46 9.00 -9.46
N TYR A 243 12.85 7.84 -8.96
CA TYR A 243 14.02 7.13 -9.49
C TYR A 243 13.93 6.86 -10.99
N LEU A 244 12.81 6.26 -11.43
CA LEU A 244 12.63 5.94 -12.85
C LEU A 244 12.59 7.20 -13.74
N GLU A 245 12.00 8.28 -13.29
CA GLU A 245 11.99 9.53 -14.08
C GLU A 245 13.39 10.16 -14.14
N ILE A 246 14.18 10.11 -13.07
CA ILE A 246 15.55 10.62 -13.05
C ILE A 246 16.46 9.85 -14.01
N ILE A 247 16.38 8.51 -14.00
CA ILE A 247 17.25 7.67 -14.86
C ILE A 247 16.74 7.52 -16.30
N LYS A 248 15.52 7.96 -16.59
CA LYS A 248 14.88 7.76 -17.90
C LYS A 248 15.67 8.33 -19.07
N SER A 249 16.34 9.47 -18.89
CA SER A 249 17.18 10.11 -19.88
C SER A 249 18.39 9.26 -20.26
N GLN A 250 18.87 8.38 -19.38
CA GLN A 250 20.01 7.49 -19.66
C GLN A 250 19.69 6.43 -20.73
N PHE A 251 18.40 6.10 -20.88
CA PHE A 251 17.92 5.13 -21.87
C PHE A 251 17.32 5.77 -23.14
N SER A 252 17.37 7.11 -23.29
CA SER A 252 16.93 7.78 -24.51
C SER A 252 18.11 7.97 -25.45
N ASN A 253 17.91 7.63 -26.74
CA ASN A 253 18.91 7.89 -27.78
C ASN A 253 19.12 9.40 -28.06
N ASP A 254 18.38 10.25 -27.36
CA ASP A 254 18.47 11.71 -27.44
C ASP A 254 19.56 12.27 -26.50
N ASN A 255 20.71 11.60 -26.39
CA ASN A 255 21.90 12.13 -25.75
C ASN A 255 22.51 13.32 -26.53
N VAL A 256 21.67 14.24 -26.95
CA VAL A 256 22.08 15.56 -27.45
C VAL A 256 22.14 16.48 -26.26
N GLY A 257 23.26 16.46 -25.53
CA GLY A 257 23.51 17.39 -24.43
C GLY A 257 24.15 16.83 -23.15
N ALA A 258 24.44 15.54 -23.09
CA ALA A 258 25.30 15.00 -22.01
C ALA A 258 26.77 15.26 -22.40
N ASP A 259 27.58 15.67 -21.44
CA ASP A 259 29.00 15.96 -21.58
C ASP A 259 29.69 15.03 -22.57
N HIS A 260 30.10 15.59 -23.71
CA HIS A 260 30.84 14.90 -24.76
C HIS A 260 32.26 14.47 -24.33
N ASP A 261 32.61 14.61 -23.05
CA ASP A 261 33.96 14.33 -22.53
C ASP A 261 34.09 12.99 -21.81
N LEU A 262 32.98 12.21 -21.67
CA LEU A 262 33.07 10.85 -21.12
C LEU A 262 33.32 9.84 -22.25
N PRO A 263 34.27 8.89 -22.10
CA PRO A 263 34.48 7.83 -23.08
C PRO A 263 33.22 6.95 -23.20
N ASP A 264 32.89 6.50 -24.42
CA ASP A 264 31.73 5.62 -24.72
C ASP A 264 31.66 4.39 -23.80
N TYR A 265 32.80 3.90 -23.33
CA TYR A 265 32.90 2.78 -22.39
C TYR A 265 32.21 3.06 -21.04
N ASP A 266 32.29 4.27 -20.52
CA ASP A 266 31.68 4.63 -19.23
C ASP A 266 30.15 4.69 -19.32
N VAL A 267 29.61 5.10 -20.45
CA VAL A 267 28.16 5.14 -20.70
C VAL A 267 27.56 3.72 -20.75
N GLU A 268 28.22 2.79 -21.46
CA GLU A 268 27.75 1.41 -21.53
C GLU A 268 27.83 0.69 -20.16
N GLN A 269 28.91 0.92 -19.41
CA GLN A 269 29.03 0.36 -18.06
C GLN A 269 27.94 0.92 -17.15
N ARG A 270 27.71 2.24 -17.19
CA ARG A 270 26.65 2.87 -16.43
C ARG A 270 25.27 2.30 -16.76
N ASN A 271 24.98 2.06 -18.05
CA ASN A 271 23.72 1.45 -18.47
C ASN A 271 23.56 0.03 -17.90
N ARG A 272 24.63 -0.77 -17.93
CA ARG A 272 24.63 -2.12 -17.32
C ARG A 272 24.38 -2.07 -15.81
N ASP A 273 25.03 -1.16 -15.12
CA ASP A 273 24.84 -0.97 -13.67
C ASP A 273 23.41 -0.59 -13.33
N VAL A 274 22.81 0.36 -14.05
CA VAL A 274 21.41 0.74 -13.87
C VAL A 274 20.46 -0.42 -14.17
N GLN A 275 20.70 -1.20 -15.21
CA GLN A 275 19.91 -2.41 -15.49
C GLN A 275 19.96 -3.40 -14.32
N LYS A 276 21.12 -3.66 -13.75
CA LYS A 276 21.26 -4.54 -12.56
C LYS A 276 20.52 -3.97 -11.35
N ILE A 277 20.65 -2.68 -11.08
CA ILE A 277 19.92 -2.00 -9.99
C ILE A 277 18.41 -2.17 -10.19
N LEU A 278 17.90 -1.96 -11.41
CA LEU A 278 16.49 -2.13 -11.73
C LEU A 278 16.00 -3.57 -11.52
N ILE A 279 16.80 -4.55 -11.92
CA ILE A 279 16.51 -5.97 -11.66
C ILE A 279 16.47 -6.21 -10.15
N PHE A 280 17.49 -5.77 -9.42
CA PHE A 280 17.57 -5.94 -7.97
C PHE A 280 16.41 -5.31 -7.21
N VAL A 281 16.06 -4.07 -7.54
CA VAL A 281 14.91 -3.38 -6.93
C VAL A 281 13.61 -4.10 -7.26
N LEU A 282 13.37 -4.46 -8.53
CA LEU A 282 12.14 -5.11 -8.95
C LEU A 282 11.98 -6.50 -8.33
N GLN A 283 13.03 -7.33 -8.31
CA GLN A 283 12.96 -8.67 -7.71
C GLN A 283 12.58 -8.62 -6.22
N ASN A 284 13.17 -7.69 -5.47
CA ASN A 284 12.87 -7.52 -4.04
C ASN A 284 11.44 -7.02 -3.82
N ILE A 285 10.97 -6.05 -4.60
CA ILE A 285 9.57 -5.58 -4.55
C ILE A 285 8.59 -6.73 -4.81
N LEU A 286 8.87 -7.57 -5.81
CA LEU A 286 7.99 -8.68 -6.15
C LEU A 286 7.91 -9.71 -5.01
N ILE A 287 9.03 -10.03 -4.36
CA ILE A 287 9.04 -10.93 -3.20
C ILE A 287 8.24 -10.33 -2.05
N LEU A 288 8.47 -9.05 -1.72
CA LEU A 288 7.80 -8.36 -0.62
C LEU A 288 6.28 -8.21 -0.83
N LEU A 289 5.84 -8.01 -2.08
CA LEU A 289 4.42 -7.87 -2.43
C LEU A 289 3.71 -9.20 -2.63
N HIS A 290 4.44 -10.28 -2.88
CA HIS A 290 3.84 -11.58 -3.23
C HIS A 290 2.80 -12.11 -2.23
N PRO A 291 2.99 -12.02 -0.90
CA PRO A 291 1.99 -12.44 0.07
C PRO A 291 0.64 -11.74 -0.09
N PHE A 292 0.64 -10.51 -0.60
CA PHE A 292 -0.53 -9.66 -0.74
C PHE A 292 -1.17 -9.70 -2.13
N ALA A 293 -0.34 -9.71 -3.17
CA ALA A 293 -0.74 -9.67 -4.58
C ALA A 293 -0.06 -10.79 -5.39
N PRO A 294 -0.39 -12.08 -5.11
CA PRO A 294 0.37 -13.22 -5.64
C PRO A 294 0.26 -13.39 -7.15
N PHE A 295 -0.85 -13.00 -7.78
CA PHE A 295 -1.04 -13.29 -9.21
C PHE A 295 -0.22 -12.36 -10.09
N VAL A 296 -0.31 -11.07 -9.89
CA VAL A 296 0.44 -10.09 -10.70
C VAL A 296 1.94 -10.20 -10.48
N THR A 297 2.36 -10.44 -9.23
CA THR A 297 3.78 -10.56 -8.89
C THR A 297 4.41 -11.81 -9.49
N GLU A 298 3.72 -12.96 -9.47
CA GLU A 298 4.21 -14.18 -10.12
C GLU A 298 4.36 -14.00 -11.63
N VAL A 299 3.37 -13.37 -12.30
CA VAL A 299 3.43 -13.12 -13.75
C VAL A 299 4.59 -12.18 -14.11
N ILE A 300 4.83 -11.15 -13.30
CA ILE A 300 5.96 -10.23 -13.53
C ILE A 300 7.29 -10.97 -13.30
N TRP A 301 7.37 -11.78 -12.24
CA TRP A 301 8.55 -12.58 -11.91
C TRP A 301 8.93 -13.55 -13.02
N GLU A 302 7.95 -14.26 -13.57
CA GLU A 302 8.16 -15.15 -14.71
C GLU A 302 8.73 -14.41 -15.92
N LYS A 303 8.20 -13.20 -16.21
CA LYS A 303 8.70 -12.35 -17.31
C LYS A 303 10.10 -11.80 -17.03
N LEU A 304 10.39 -11.41 -15.80
CA LEU A 304 11.69 -10.90 -15.39
C LEU A 304 12.76 -11.99 -15.48
N SER A 305 12.44 -13.18 -15.00
CA SER A 305 13.36 -14.32 -14.93
C SER A 305 13.48 -15.11 -16.23
N ASN A 306 12.67 -14.80 -17.26
CA ASN A 306 12.46 -15.70 -18.41
C ASN A 306 12.16 -17.15 -17.98
N GLY A 307 11.44 -17.33 -16.87
CA GLY A 307 11.09 -18.63 -16.28
C GLY A 307 12.25 -19.39 -15.63
N LYS A 308 13.44 -18.78 -15.47
CA LYS A 308 14.66 -19.48 -15.00
C LYS A 308 14.84 -19.49 -13.48
N TRP A 309 14.20 -18.58 -12.73
CA TRP A 309 14.46 -18.40 -11.29
C TRP A 309 13.54 -19.23 -10.37
N GLY A 310 12.74 -20.13 -10.93
CA GLY A 310 11.72 -20.88 -10.19
C GLY A 310 10.51 -20.02 -9.82
N LYS A 311 9.64 -20.57 -8.98
CA LYS A 311 8.43 -19.88 -8.53
C LYS A 311 8.74 -18.80 -7.50
N LEU A 312 8.03 -17.67 -7.58
CA LEU A 312 8.21 -16.57 -6.63
C LEU A 312 7.87 -16.97 -5.19
N ILE A 313 6.84 -17.78 -5.00
CA ILE A 313 6.43 -18.27 -3.68
C ILE A 313 7.52 -19.06 -2.95
N SER A 314 8.48 -19.63 -3.68
CA SER A 314 9.59 -20.40 -3.10
C SER A 314 10.87 -19.58 -2.86
N GLN A 315 10.84 -18.29 -3.15
CA GLN A 315 12.00 -17.42 -2.91
C GLN A 315 12.14 -17.07 -1.44
N SER A 316 13.38 -16.91 -1.00
CA SER A 316 13.68 -16.42 0.35
C SER A 316 13.23 -14.98 0.52
N TRP A 317 12.81 -14.64 1.75
CA TRP A 317 12.52 -13.26 2.11
C TRP A 317 13.79 -12.40 1.99
N PRO A 318 13.70 -11.17 1.45
CA PRO A 318 14.87 -10.33 1.26
C PRO A 318 15.50 -9.94 2.60
N GLU A 319 16.82 -10.00 2.65
CA GLU A 319 17.59 -9.52 3.78
C GLU A 319 18.09 -8.09 3.52
N LYS A 320 18.31 -7.34 4.61
CA LYS A 320 18.93 -6.03 4.53
C LYS A 320 20.39 -6.20 4.08
N PHE A 321 20.84 -5.41 3.13
CA PHE A 321 22.23 -5.30 2.83
C PHE A 321 22.94 -4.34 3.79
N THR A 322 24.27 -4.50 3.91
CA THR A 322 25.06 -3.94 5.02
C THR A 322 25.45 -2.48 4.82
N GLU A 323 25.44 -2.00 3.57
CA GLU A 323 25.82 -0.62 3.29
C GLU A 323 24.78 0.39 3.79
N ASP A 324 25.29 1.43 4.44
CA ASP A 324 24.50 2.53 5.00
C ASP A 324 24.63 3.78 4.12
N PHE A 325 23.57 4.11 3.39
CA PHE A 325 23.49 5.27 2.50
C PHE A 325 22.79 6.46 3.14
N ASN A 326 22.81 6.60 4.46
CA ASN A 326 22.07 7.63 5.20
C ASN A 326 22.38 9.06 4.72
N GLN A 327 23.63 9.35 4.38
CA GLN A 327 24.03 10.66 3.90
C GLN A 327 23.41 10.96 2.54
N GLU A 328 23.56 10.04 1.57
CA GLU A 328 23.03 10.18 0.22
C GLU A 328 21.48 10.18 0.21
N GLN A 329 20.88 9.38 1.07
CA GLN A 329 19.42 9.37 1.26
C GLN A 329 18.93 10.74 1.73
N LYS A 330 19.58 11.34 2.71
CA LYS A 330 19.22 12.68 3.21
C LYS A 330 19.36 13.72 2.10
N GLU A 331 20.51 13.73 1.42
CA GLU A 331 20.81 14.70 0.36
C GLU A 331 19.77 14.63 -0.78
N VAL A 332 19.48 13.43 -1.30
CA VAL A 332 18.51 13.28 -2.38
C VAL A 332 17.08 13.59 -1.91
N LYS A 333 16.74 13.27 -0.66
CA LYS A 333 15.44 13.62 -0.07
C LYS A 333 15.24 15.15 0.03
N ASP A 334 16.27 15.87 0.42
CA ASP A 334 16.24 17.33 0.48
C ASP A 334 16.08 17.92 -0.95
N ILE A 335 16.77 17.36 -1.93
CA ILE A 335 16.60 17.72 -3.35
C ILE A 335 15.17 17.44 -3.84
N ILE A 336 14.62 16.29 -3.52
CA ILE A 336 13.23 15.92 -3.85
C ILE A 336 12.24 16.92 -3.27
N PHE A 337 12.47 17.37 -2.03
CA PHE A 337 11.65 18.39 -1.39
C PHE A 337 11.71 19.70 -2.18
N VAL A 338 12.90 20.19 -2.52
CA VAL A 338 13.07 21.43 -3.31
C VAL A 338 12.38 21.31 -4.67
N VAL A 339 12.60 20.23 -5.40
CA VAL A 339 11.94 20.00 -6.72
C VAL A 339 10.42 20.00 -6.59
N THR A 340 9.90 19.43 -5.52
CA THR A 340 8.45 19.40 -5.25
C THR A 340 7.92 20.81 -5.01
N GLN A 341 8.61 21.64 -4.23
CA GLN A 341 8.25 23.03 -3.99
C GLN A 341 8.31 23.87 -5.27
N VAL A 342 9.33 23.67 -6.10
CA VAL A 342 9.42 24.33 -7.43
C VAL A 342 8.23 23.95 -8.30
N ARG A 343 7.88 22.68 -8.37
CA ARG A 343 6.70 22.21 -9.14
C ARG A 343 5.41 22.83 -8.61
N GLN A 344 5.27 22.91 -7.29
CA GLN A 344 4.10 23.53 -6.67
C GLN A 344 4.03 25.02 -7.03
N ALA A 345 5.14 25.76 -6.91
CA ALA A 345 5.20 27.17 -7.27
C ALA A 345 4.85 27.41 -8.75
N LEU A 346 5.36 26.56 -9.66
CA LEU A 346 5.03 26.62 -11.08
C LEU A 346 3.53 26.33 -11.32
N THR A 347 2.95 25.42 -10.53
CA THR A 347 1.52 25.08 -10.55
C THR A 347 0.68 26.28 -10.13
N ASP A 348 1.00 26.86 -8.99
CA ASP A 348 0.28 27.98 -8.40
C ASP A 348 0.38 29.21 -9.32
N ALA A 349 1.51 29.42 -9.96
CA ALA A 349 1.70 30.44 -10.97
C ALA A 349 1.02 30.10 -12.33
N GLY A 350 0.53 28.87 -12.55
CA GLY A 350 -0.06 28.43 -13.83
C GLY A 350 0.97 28.26 -14.96
N LEU A 351 2.22 28.03 -14.60
CA LEU A 351 3.36 27.97 -15.51
C LEU A 351 3.80 26.53 -15.85
N GLN A 352 3.10 25.53 -15.37
CA GLN A 352 3.46 24.10 -15.56
C GLN A 352 3.64 23.70 -17.02
N ALA A 353 2.76 24.19 -17.89
CA ALA A 353 2.76 23.87 -19.32
C ALA A 353 3.63 24.83 -20.17
N GLN A 354 4.19 25.87 -19.56
CA GLN A 354 4.99 26.85 -20.29
C GLN A 354 6.35 26.24 -20.66
N LYS A 355 6.69 26.30 -21.94
CA LYS A 355 8.00 25.90 -22.46
C LYS A 355 8.99 27.07 -22.33
N ASN A 356 10.28 26.74 -22.27
CA ASN A 356 11.37 27.73 -22.24
C ASN A 356 11.36 28.68 -21.04
N LEU A 357 10.98 28.16 -19.85
CA LEU A 357 11.15 28.91 -18.61
C LEU A 357 12.64 28.94 -18.22
N GLU A 358 13.12 30.09 -17.79
CA GLU A 358 14.43 30.22 -17.14
C GLU A 358 14.24 30.25 -15.62
N LEU A 359 14.97 29.38 -14.94
CA LEU A 359 15.04 29.34 -13.49
C LEU A 359 16.45 29.73 -13.03
N LYS A 360 16.53 30.72 -12.16
CA LYS A 360 17.77 31.16 -11.55
C LYS A 360 17.79 30.76 -10.09
N LEU A 361 18.85 30.07 -9.65
CA LEU A 361 18.98 29.54 -8.29
C LEU A 361 20.09 30.26 -7.54
N VAL A 362 19.79 30.75 -6.34
CA VAL A 362 20.74 31.30 -5.38
C VAL A 362 20.77 30.43 -4.15
N PHE A 363 21.95 30.00 -3.74
CA PHE A 363 22.17 29.16 -2.57
C PHE A 363 22.79 30.03 -1.47
N ASP A 364 22.14 30.11 -0.32
CA ASP A 364 22.61 30.92 0.81
C ASP A 364 23.75 30.23 1.58
N GLU A 365 23.93 28.91 1.46
CA GLU A 365 25.00 28.12 2.10
C GLU A 365 25.71 27.19 1.11
N LYS A 366 27.01 26.88 1.42
CA LYS A 366 27.83 26.00 0.57
C LYS A 366 27.53 24.50 0.66
N ASP A 367 26.64 24.10 1.56
CA ASP A 367 26.42 22.69 1.90
C ASP A 367 25.42 21.96 0.98
N TYR A 368 24.89 22.63 -0.03
CA TYR A 368 23.94 21.99 -0.96
C TYR A 368 24.66 21.51 -2.22
N ASN A 369 24.43 20.26 -2.61
CA ASN A 369 24.93 19.75 -3.88
C ASN A 369 24.13 20.39 -5.05
N SER A 370 24.57 21.60 -5.41
CA SER A 370 23.91 22.42 -6.44
C SER A 370 23.85 21.72 -7.80
N ASP A 371 24.89 20.97 -8.15
CA ASP A 371 25.00 20.32 -9.45
C ASP A 371 24.00 19.18 -9.57
N LEU A 372 23.88 18.32 -8.55
CA LEU A 372 22.88 17.27 -8.50
C LEU A 372 21.45 17.83 -8.47
N LEU A 373 21.22 18.93 -7.74
CA LEU A 373 19.90 19.59 -7.74
C LEU A 373 19.53 20.10 -9.14
N ILE A 374 20.45 20.78 -9.81
CA ILE A 374 20.26 21.30 -11.16
C ILE A 374 20.01 20.16 -12.15
N GLU A 375 20.77 19.07 -12.04
CA GLU A 375 20.60 17.88 -12.85
C GLU A 375 19.20 17.29 -12.68
N ILE A 376 18.76 17.06 -11.43
CA ILE A 376 17.44 16.50 -11.13
C ILE A 376 16.32 17.46 -11.56
N LEU A 377 16.45 18.76 -11.33
CA LEU A 377 15.48 19.76 -11.81
C LEU A 377 15.33 19.70 -13.34
N ASN A 378 16.45 19.64 -14.09
CA ASN A 378 16.42 19.54 -15.54
C ASN A 378 15.69 18.28 -16.03
N LYS A 379 15.89 17.13 -15.35
CA LYS A 379 15.22 15.88 -15.67
C LYS A 379 13.74 15.87 -15.28
N MET A 380 13.40 16.51 -14.16
CA MET A 380 12.07 16.42 -13.54
C MET A 380 11.11 17.53 -13.95
N LEU A 381 11.59 18.66 -14.44
CA LEU A 381 10.74 19.73 -14.95
C LEU A 381 10.47 19.53 -16.45
N ARG A 382 9.19 19.32 -16.80
CA ARG A 382 8.77 19.12 -18.20
C ARG A 382 9.00 20.38 -19.04
N GLY A 383 9.47 20.19 -20.26
CA GLY A 383 9.75 21.27 -21.23
C GLY A 383 11.23 21.67 -21.25
N GLN A 384 11.64 22.43 -22.28
CA GLN A 384 12.98 22.99 -22.33
C GLN A 384 13.07 24.12 -21.29
N LYS A 385 13.76 23.88 -20.20
CA LYS A 385 13.97 24.87 -19.14
C LYS A 385 15.46 25.09 -18.98
N LYS A 386 15.84 26.34 -18.93
CA LYS A 386 17.21 26.74 -18.63
C LYS A 386 17.32 26.97 -17.13
N ILE A 387 18.16 26.21 -16.45
CA ILE A 387 18.35 26.31 -15.02
C ILE A 387 19.79 26.74 -14.78
N GLU A 388 19.98 27.88 -14.12
CA GLU A 388 21.28 28.45 -13.87
C GLU A 388 21.46 28.77 -12.41
N ARG A 389 22.69 28.57 -11.90
CA ARG A 389 23.12 29.09 -10.62
C ARG A 389 23.59 30.54 -10.81
N VAL A 390 23.10 31.41 -9.95
CA VAL A 390 23.49 32.85 -9.95
C VAL A 390 23.81 33.31 -8.53
N ASP A 391 24.58 34.38 -8.40
CA ASP A 391 24.94 34.94 -7.08
C ASP A 391 23.78 35.76 -6.49
N ARG A 392 22.94 36.34 -7.33
CA ARG A 392 21.82 37.19 -6.90
C ARG A 392 20.66 37.10 -7.90
N LEU A 393 19.42 37.12 -7.37
CA LEU A 393 18.21 37.22 -8.20
C LEU A 393 17.92 38.67 -8.58
N GLU A 394 17.53 38.87 -9.81
CA GLU A 394 17.00 40.12 -10.34
C GLU A 394 15.64 40.47 -9.71
N ASP A 395 15.24 41.73 -9.76
CA ASP A 395 14.02 42.17 -9.05
C ASP A 395 12.74 41.87 -9.81
N ASP A 396 12.83 41.64 -11.11
CA ASP A 396 11.73 41.35 -12.04
C ASP A 396 11.33 39.84 -12.12
N LEU A 397 12.00 38.97 -11.37
CA LEU A 397 11.70 37.55 -11.31
C LEU A 397 10.61 37.22 -10.28
N LEU A 398 9.78 36.22 -10.59
CA LEU A 398 8.94 35.60 -9.57
C LEU A 398 9.85 34.87 -8.59
N LYS A 399 9.89 35.35 -7.33
CA LYS A 399 10.80 34.81 -6.30
C LYS A 399 10.06 33.78 -5.44
N VAL A 400 10.66 32.60 -5.29
CA VAL A 400 10.22 31.52 -4.39
C VAL A 400 11.40 31.18 -3.50
N THR A 401 11.17 31.09 -2.20
CA THR A 401 12.20 30.66 -1.25
C THR A 401 11.81 29.29 -0.71
N VAL A 402 12.73 28.34 -0.80
CA VAL A 402 12.57 26.98 -0.27
C VAL A 402 13.83 26.69 0.56
N ASP A 403 13.66 26.55 1.86
CA ASP A 403 14.79 26.47 2.79
C ASP A 403 15.80 27.61 2.55
N ASN A 404 17.07 27.22 2.33
CA ASN A 404 18.19 28.14 2.07
C ASN A 404 18.39 28.41 0.57
N ILE A 405 17.42 28.09 -0.28
CA ILE A 405 17.52 28.28 -1.72
C ILE A 405 16.51 29.35 -2.15
N LYS A 406 16.97 30.37 -2.81
CA LYS A 406 16.13 31.39 -3.47
C LYS A 406 16.04 31.07 -4.95
N ILE A 407 14.84 30.92 -5.45
CA ILE A 407 14.54 30.53 -6.83
C ILE A 407 13.88 31.72 -7.50
N GLY A 408 14.50 32.23 -8.56
CA GLY A 408 13.92 33.21 -9.45
C GLY A 408 13.39 32.53 -10.71
N ILE A 409 12.13 32.77 -11.04
CA ILE A 409 11.51 32.25 -12.24
C ILE A 409 11.29 33.44 -13.18
N ASN A 410 11.88 33.37 -14.36
CA ASN A 410 11.66 34.39 -15.39
C ASN A 410 10.29 34.17 -16.01
N VAL A 411 9.38 35.09 -15.73
CA VAL A 411 7.97 35.02 -16.18
C VAL A 411 7.60 36.37 -16.79
N ASP A 412 6.86 36.35 -17.88
CA ASP A 412 6.20 37.55 -18.34
C ASP A 412 5.18 38.02 -17.29
N MET A 413 5.52 39.13 -16.60
CA MET A 413 4.70 39.68 -15.52
C MET A 413 3.30 40.04 -15.98
N ASN A 414 3.12 40.40 -17.28
CA ASN A 414 1.78 40.68 -17.83
C ASN A 414 0.89 39.41 -17.79
N VAL A 415 1.46 38.23 -18.02
CA VAL A 415 0.74 36.94 -17.96
C VAL A 415 0.29 36.64 -16.54
N LEU A 416 1.12 36.96 -15.54
CA LEU A 416 0.79 36.80 -14.13
C LEU A 416 -0.29 37.80 -13.67
N GLU A 417 -0.22 39.04 -14.12
CA GLU A 417 -1.21 40.05 -13.82
C GLU A 417 -2.57 39.72 -14.47
N GLU A 418 -2.57 39.32 -15.74
CA GLU A 418 -3.81 38.87 -16.40
C GLU A 418 -4.43 37.65 -15.68
N LYS A 419 -3.62 36.72 -15.21
CA LYS A 419 -4.09 35.57 -14.44
C LYS A 419 -4.69 36.02 -13.11
N LYS A 420 -4.01 36.86 -12.33
CA LYS A 420 -4.53 37.41 -11.08
C LYS A 420 -5.86 38.15 -11.28
N GLU A 421 -5.98 38.92 -12.35
CA GLU A 421 -7.23 39.59 -12.72
C GLU A 421 -8.35 38.61 -13.08
N ARG A 422 -8.05 37.54 -13.81
CA ARG A 422 -9.02 36.46 -14.12
C ARG A 422 -9.48 35.72 -12.84
N GLU A 423 -8.54 35.38 -11.95
CA GLU A 423 -8.81 34.73 -10.67
C GLU A 423 -9.65 35.63 -9.75
N LYS A 424 -9.35 36.93 -9.68
CA LYS A 424 -10.19 37.88 -8.94
C LYS A 424 -11.62 37.93 -9.49
N LYS A 425 -11.79 37.95 -10.81
CA LYS A 425 -13.12 37.89 -11.42
C LYS A 425 -13.83 36.57 -11.11
N GLU A 426 -13.11 35.45 -11.22
CA GLU A 426 -13.67 34.12 -10.89
C GLU A 426 -14.13 34.03 -9.42
N ILE A 427 -13.34 34.57 -8.47
CA ILE A 427 -13.72 34.68 -7.06
C ILE A 427 -15.04 35.44 -6.86
N VAL A 428 -15.15 36.59 -7.52
CA VAL A 428 -16.36 37.40 -7.45
C VAL A 428 -17.58 36.67 -8.03
N ASP A 429 -17.41 36.00 -9.15
CA ASP A 429 -18.48 35.27 -9.81
C ASP A 429 -18.88 34.01 -9.03
N LEU A 430 -17.90 33.27 -8.48
CA LEU A 430 -18.14 32.15 -7.58
C LEU A 430 -18.91 32.60 -6.31
N LYS A 431 -18.55 33.75 -5.72
CA LYS A 431 -19.24 34.29 -4.56
C LYS A 431 -20.71 34.59 -4.87
N LYS A 432 -21.00 35.19 -6.05
CA LYS A 432 -22.38 35.42 -6.53
C LYS A 432 -23.12 34.11 -6.74
N TYR A 433 -22.46 33.13 -7.36
CA TYR A 433 -23.02 31.81 -7.63
C TYR A 433 -23.33 31.03 -6.35
N ILE A 434 -22.41 31.02 -5.40
CA ILE A 434 -22.60 30.42 -4.06
C ILE A 434 -23.81 31.06 -3.36
N THR A 435 -23.90 32.41 -3.39
CA THR A 435 -25.02 33.13 -2.79
C THR A 435 -26.36 32.77 -3.44
N SER A 436 -26.37 32.62 -4.77
CA SER A 436 -27.56 32.21 -5.52
C SER A 436 -28.02 30.79 -5.18
N LEU A 437 -27.08 29.84 -5.16
CA LEU A 437 -27.34 28.44 -4.80
C LEU A 437 -27.81 28.31 -3.33
N SER A 438 -27.15 29.03 -2.41
CA SER A 438 -27.54 29.03 -0.99
C SER A 438 -28.96 29.52 -0.81
N LYS A 439 -29.36 30.69 -1.40
CA LYS A 439 -30.71 31.20 -1.35
C LYS A 439 -31.73 30.22 -1.93
N ARG A 440 -31.38 29.51 -3.00
CA ARG A 440 -32.27 28.53 -3.63
C ARG A 440 -32.49 27.31 -2.73
N LEU A 441 -31.43 26.85 -2.04
CA LEU A 441 -31.50 25.73 -1.10
C LEU A 441 -32.09 26.11 0.27
N GLU A 442 -32.11 27.39 0.63
CA GLU A 442 -32.83 27.93 1.80
C GLU A 442 -34.33 28.08 1.55
N ASN A 443 -34.76 28.13 0.29
CA ASN A 443 -36.19 28.22 -0.04
C ASN A 443 -36.91 26.89 0.24
N LYS A 444 -37.67 26.85 1.32
CA LYS A 444 -38.43 25.67 1.76
C LYS A 444 -39.36 25.12 0.66
N GLN A 445 -40.01 25.98 -0.09
CA GLN A 445 -40.91 25.55 -1.18
C GLN A 445 -40.14 24.83 -2.30
N PHE A 446 -38.91 25.25 -2.59
CA PHE A 446 -38.08 24.56 -3.57
C PHE A 446 -37.63 23.21 -3.06
N VAL A 447 -37.14 23.15 -1.81
CA VAL A 447 -36.59 21.91 -1.22
C VAL A 447 -37.68 20.85 -0.99
N GLU A 448 -38.90 21.27 -0.66
CA GLU A 448 -40.04 20.36 -0.41
C GLU A 448 -40.71 19.88 -1.70
N ASN A 449 -40.75 20.69 -2.76
CA ASN A 449 -41.49 20.37 -3.99
C ASN A 449 -40.62 19.89 -5.15
N ALA A 450 -39.30 20.11 -5.13
CA ALA A 450 -38.42 19.64 -6.19
C ALA A 450 -38.08 18.15 -6.02
N PRO A 451 -37.83 17.40 -7.11
CA PRO A 451 -37.34 16.03 -7.04
C PRO A 451 -36.06 15.95 -6.21
N LYS A 452 -35.95 14.95 -5.33
CA LYS A 452 -34.77 14.75 -4.44
C LYS A 452 -33.44 14.80 -5.18
N GLU A 453 -33.38 14.22 -6.37
CA GLU A 453 -32.18 14.21 -7.23
C GLU A 453 -31.78 15.65 -7.66
N VAL A 454 -32.72 16.53 -7.87
CA VAL A 454 -32.45 17.94 -8.26
C VAL A 454 -31.89 18.71 -7.07
N VAL A 455 -32.44 18.49 -5.89
CA VAL A 455 -31.97 19.13 -4.65
C VAL A 455 -30.56 18.66 -4.32
N GLU A 456 -30.27 17.34 -4.47
CA GLU A 456 -28.96 16.76 -4.23
C GLU A 456 -27.91 17.31 -5.21
N LYS A 457 -28.22 17.38 -6.50
CA LYS A 457 -27.35 18.01 -7.52
C LYS A 457 -27.06 19.50 -7.22
N GLU A 458 -28.03 20.25 -6.72
CA GLU A 458 -27.78 21.65 -6.34
C GLU A 458 -26.90 21.77 -5.09
N ARG A 459 -27.01 20.82 -4.13
CA ARG A 459 -26.09 20.72 -2.97
C ARG A 459 -24.66 20.38 -3.39
N GLU A 460 -24.49 19.43 -4.30
CA GLU A 460 -23.17 19.09 -4.86
C GLU A 460 -22.52 20.28 -5.59
N LYS A 461 -23.30 21.02 -6.38
CA LYS A 461 -22.82 22.25 -7.04
C LYS A 461 -22.37 23.29 -6.03
N LEU A 462 -23.14 23.47 -4.96
CA LEU A 462 -22.78 24.39 -3.89
C LEU A 462 -21.50 23.99 -3.18
N ALA A 463 -21.33 22.70 -2.88
CA ALA A 463 -20.13 22.17 -2.25
C ALA A 463 -18.90 22.41 -3.13
N LYS A 464 -18.95 22.04 -4.42
CA LYS A 464 -17.87 22.25 -5.40
C LYS A 464 -17.53 23.74 -5.59
N ALA A 465 -18.56 24.61 -5.64
CA ALA A 465 -18.33 26.05 -5.78
C ALA A 465 -17.66 26.65 -4.54
N LYS A 466 -18.04 26.21 -3.32
CA LYS A 466 -17.41 26.64 -2.06
C LYS A 466 -15.95 26.16 -1.98
N GLU A 467 -15.67 24.92 -2.36
CA GLU A 467 -14.32 24.36 -2.39
C GLU A 467 -13.43 25.16 -3.34
N ARG A 468 -13.89 25.38 -4.57
CA ARG A 468 -13.15 26.17 -5.58
C ARG A 468 -12.91 27.60 -5.13
N HIS A 469 -13.90 28.25 -4.52
CA HIS A 469 -13.76 29.60 -3.98
C HIS A 469 -12.72 29.65 -2.85
N SER A 470 -12.71 28.66 -1.95
CA SER A 470 -11.72 28.56 -0.87
C SER A 470 -10.30 28.40 -1.41
N GLN A 471 -10.09 27.51 -2.39
CA GLN A 471 -8.80 27.30 -3.06
C GLN A 471 -8.27 28.58 -3.70
N LEU A 472 -9.10 29.28 -4.49
CA LEU A 472 -8.70 30.53 -5.13
C LEU A 472 -8.43 31.66 -4.15
N THR A 473 -9.17 31.72 -3.03
CA THR A 473 -8.96 32.75 -2.01
C THR A 473 -7.69 32.51 -1.22
N MET A 474 -7.34 31.24 -0.92
CA MET A 474 -6.05 30.91 -0.30
C MET A 474 -4.87 31.28 -1.19
N ASN A 475 -4.93 30.97 -2.48
CA ASN A 475 -3.87 31.27 -3.44
C ASN A 475 -3.67 32.77 -3.71
N ASN A 476 -4.71 33.60 -3.55
CA ASN A 476 -4.61 35.06 -3.71
C ASN A 476 -4.18 35.83 -2.44
N ASN A 477 -4.06 35.16 -1.30
CA ASN A 477 -3.59 35.74 -0.05
C ASN A 477 -2.08 35.44 0.22
N LEU A 478 -1.43 34.71 -0.67
CA LEU A 478 0.00 34.50 -0.75
C LEU A 478 0.60 35.42 -1.82
#